data_917ab311d337513b2755fe9cbfa1c14f
#
_entry.id   917ab311d337513b2755fe9cbfa1c14f
#
_cell.length_a   1.000
_cell.length_b   1.000
_cell.length_c   1.000
_cell.angle_alpha   90.00
_cell.angle_beta   90.00
_cell.angle_gamma   90.00
#
_symmetry.space_group_name_H-M   'P 1'
#
loop_
_entity.id
_entity.type
_entity.pdbx_description
1 polymer ?
#
loop_
_entity_poly.entity_id
_entity_poly.type
_entity_poly.pdbx_seq_one_letter_code
_entity_poly.pdbx_strand_id
1 'polypeptide(L)'
;MLLAGVSTRAAAESAARAGFAVTSIDAFADVDQHPSVRAQSMGRRFSPAAAAREALTISCDAVAYGSNFENDPTAIGELARGRALWGNPSDIIRRVRDPNLLSRALRRKGLAAPDVVDEPPMEDETPPGTPRREYKWLVKPRASGGGHRVRPWHHGMRLPPDCYLQEYIDGTPASLVFVASGRRAVPIGFCRQLIGEDAFGSAGFRYCGNVLTAAGEDDEVIGAASAVARAVCEEFGLVGVNGIDMMVKDGVPYAIEVNPRWCASMELVERAYALSVFGAHAAVWRDGVVPNFDLARARRGARATGKAVVFARRDVVVGDTRAWLVERDAAGAAAGDLRDIPSPGTRIGAGRPVCTVFASGRASEECHAGLVRRANRVYALLDAPSG
;
A
#
# COMPACT_ATOMS: atom_id res chain seq x y z
N MET A 1 14.72 14.61 -8.74
CA MET A 1 14.72 13.50 -7.79
C MET A 1 14.43 12.18 -8.47
N LEU A 2 14.75 11.04 -7.85
CA LEU A 2 14.47 9.71 -8.37
C LEU A 2 13.57 8.94 -7.42
N LEU A 3 12.57 8.24 -7.98
CA LEU A 3 11.68 7.32 -7.28
C LEU A 3 11.89 5.89 -7.80
N ALA A 4 12.11 4.92 -6.90
CA ALA A 4 12.26 3.51 -7.25
C ALA A 4 11.27 2.63 -6.46
N GLY A 5 10.62 1.68 -7.12
CA GLY A 5 9.66 0.78 -6.49
C GLY A 5 9.03 -0.17 -7.50
N VAL A 6 8.32 -1.20 -7.06
CA VAL A 6 7.67 -2.14 -7.99
C VAL A 6 6.62 -1.45 -8.86
N SER A 7 5.92 -0.45 -8.32
CA SER A 7 5.01 0.45 -9.03
C SER A 7 5.18 1.86 -8.46
N THR A 8 5.51 2.82 -9.29
CA THR A 8 5.85 4.19 -8.86
C THR A 8 4.90 5.24 -9.41
N ARG A 9 4.03 4.92 -10.38
CA ARG A 9 3.19 5.89 -11.09
C ARG A 9 2.51 6.89 -10.15
N ALA A 10 1.78 6.44 -9.14
CA ALA A 10 1.02 7.33 -8.24
C ALA A 10 1.95 8.26 -7.43
N ALA A 11 3.05 7.75 -6.90
CA ALA A 11 4.02 8.54 -6.13
C ALA A 11 4.77 9.53 -7.03
N ALA A 12 5.13 9.12 -8.25
CA ALA A 12 5.80 9.97 -9.23
C ALA A 12 4.89 11.11 -9.73
N GLU A 13 3.61 10.81 -9.97
CA GLU A 13 2.60 11.81 -10.31
C GLU A 13 2.42 12.83 -9.17
N SER A 14 2.30 12.36 -7.93
CA SER A 14 2.21 13.21 -6.75
C SER A 14 3.44 14.11 -6.59
N ALA A 15 4.64 13.56 -6.79
CA ALA A 15 5.88 14.32 -6.74
C ALA A 15 5.97 15.37 -7.87
N ALA A 16 5.56 15.01 -9.09
CA ALA A 16 5.52 15.94 -10.22
C ALA A 16 4.53 17.09 -9.99
N ARG A 17 3.34 16.80 -9.46
CA ARG A 17 2.36 17.81 -9.05
C ARG A 17 2.85 18.71 -7.92
N ALA A 18 3.73 18.18 -7.05
CA ALA A 18 4.41 18.97 -6.02
C ALA A 18 5.58 19.83 -6.56
N GLY A 19 5.81 19.85 -7.87
CA GLY A 19 6.81 20.70 -8.54
C GLY A 19 8.20 20.09 -8.67
N PHE A 20 8.36 18.79 -8.43
CA PHE A 20 9.66 18.10 -8.57
C PHE A 20 9.88 17.62 -10.01
N ALA A 21 11.12 17.76 -10.51
CA ALA A 21 11.57 17.04 -11.69
C ALA A 21 11.82 15.58 -11.30
N VAL A 22 11.02 14.64 -11.85
CA VAL A 22 10.98 13.24 -11.40
C VAL A 22 11.49 12.31 -12.49
N THR A 23 12.41 11.42 -12.12
CA THR A 23 12.70 10.18 -12.83
C THR A 23 12.19 9.02 -11.98
N SER A 24 11.50 8.06 -12.59
CA SER A 24 11.01 6.86 -11.89
C SER A 24 11.55 5.59 -12.50
N ILE A 25 11.85 4.60 -11.65
CA ILE A 25 12.23 3.24 -12.03
C ILE A 25 11.23 2.27 -11.42
N ASP A 26 10.53 1.51 -12.25
CA ASP A 26 9.59 0.50 -11.77
C ASP A 26 9.50 -0.73 -12.70
N ALA A 27 8.58 -1.66 -12.37
CA ALA A 27 8.38 -2.86 -13.16
C ALA A 27 7.48 -2.65 -14.40
N PHE A 28 6.71 -1.55 -14.48
CA PHE A 28 5.60 -1.44 -15.44
C PHE A 28 5.81 -0.34 -16.47
N ALA A 29 6.14 0.90 -16.05
CA ALA A 29 6.12 2.12 -16.87
C ALA A 29 4.79 2.27 -17.62
N ASP A 30 3.69 2.28 -16.84
CA ASP A 30 2.32 2.37 -17.35
C ASP A 30 2.14 3.57 -18.30
N VAL A 31 1.24 3.46 -19.29
CA VAL A 31 1.07 4.50 -20.32
C VAL A 31 0.39 5.78 -19.82
N ASP A 32 -0.18 5.73 -18.61
CA ASP A 32 -0.79 6.86 -17.92
C ASP A 32 0.16 7.60 -16.97
N GLN A 33 1.47 7.46 -17.16
CA GLN A 33 2.46 8.26 -16.44
C GLN A 33 2.22 9.76 -16.65
N HIS A 34 2.48 10.57 -15.61
CA HIS A 34 2.41 12.02 -15.73
C HIS A 34 3.40 12.52 -16.79
N PRO A 35 3.01 13.44 -17.72
CA PRO A 35 3.85 13.84 -18.84
C PRO A 35 5.23 14.38 -18.48
N SER A 36 5.39 14.99 -17.29
CA SER A 36 6.68 15.50 -16.81
C SER A 36 7.55 14.45 -16.10
N VAL A 37 7.05 13.22 -15.91
CA VAL A 37 7.82 12.12 -15.30
C VAL A 37 8.58 11.37 -16.37
N ARG A 38 9.91 11.22 -16.16
CA ARG A 38 10.73 10.32 -16.98
C ARG A 38 10.65 8.91 -16.38
N ALA A 39 9.76 8.08 -16.90
CA ALA A 39 9.57 6.71 -16.43
C ALA A 39 10.47 5.72 -17.15
N GLN A 40 11.09 4.81 -16.39
CA GLN A 40 11.94 3.73 -16.87
C GLN A 40 11.42 2.39 -16.36
N SER A 41 11.03 1.49 -17.27
CA SER A 41 10.58 0.15 -16.91
C SER A 41 11.74 -0.84 -16.84
N MET A 42 11.72 -1.68 -15.80
CA MET A 42 12.61 -2.84 -15.68
C MET A 42 11.90 -4.16 -16.04
N GLY A 43 10.59 -4.15 -16.17
CA GLY A 43 9.81 -5.34 -16.47
C GLY A 43 10.08 -6.47 -15.46
N ARG A 44 10.23 -7.69 -15.95
CA ARG A 44 10.52 -8.88 -15.12
C ARG A 44 11.88 -8.85 -14.42
N ARG A 45 12.80 -7.96 -14.81
CA ARG A 45 14.12 -7.80 -14.17
C ARG A 45 14.04 -6.97 -12.89
N PHE A 46 12.88 -6.39 -12.57
CA PHE A 46 12.73 -5.59 -11.36
C PHE A 46 13.00 -6.43 -10.11
N SER A 47 13.92 -5.94 -9.32
CA SER A 47 14.10 -6.23 -7.89
C SER A 47 14.63 -4.97 -7.22
N PRO A 48 14.47 -4.77 -5.90
CA PRO A 48 15.02 -3.61 -5.21
C PRO A 48 16.52 -3.43 -5.46
N ALA A 49 17.30 -4.52 -5.38
CA ALA A 49 18.73 -4.49 -5.65
C ALA A 49 19.07 -4.11 -7.09
N ALA A 50 18.33 -4.62 -8.09
CA ALA A 50 18.53 -4.26 -9.48
C ALA A 50 18.16 -2.79 -9.76
N ALA A 51 17.04 -2.32 -9.20
CA ALA A 51 16.59 -0.93 -9.32
C ALA A 51 17.56 0.04 -8.63
N ALA A 52 18.10 -0.33 -7.46
CA ALA A 52 19.12 0.48 -6.77
C ALA A 52 20.41 0.62 -7.60
N ARG A 53 20.88 -0.46 -8.25
CA ARG A 53 22.04 -0.40 -9.17
C ARG A 53 21.75 0.48 -10.39
N GLU A 54 20.61 0.30 -11.03
CA GLU A 54 20.19 1.12 -12.19
C GLU A 54 20.12 2.60 -11.80
N ALA A 55 19.59 2.90 -10.63
CA ALA A 55 19.49 4.24 -10.09
C ALA A 55 20.86 4.96 -9.98
N LEU A 56 21.98 4.24 -9.81
CA LEU A 56 23.31 4.83 -9.72
C LEU A 56 23.75 5.50 -11.02
N THR A 57 23.17 5.11 -12.16
CA THR A 57 23.46 5.72 -13.47
C THR A 57 22.73 7.05 -13.69
N ILE A 58 21.77 7.40 -12.81
CA ILE A 58 20.91 8.57 -12.94
C ILE A 58 21.34 9.66 -11.96
N SER A 59 21.72 10.82 -12.47
CA SER A 59 22.05 11.98 -11.64
C SER A 59 20.79 12.57 -11.03
N CYS A 60 20.77 12.72 -9.70
CA CYS A 60 19.68 13.37 -8.96
C CYS A 60 20.13 13.79 -7.55
N ASP A 61 19.50 14.81 -6.99
CA ASP A 61 19.81 15.35 -5.66
C ASP A 61 19.26 14.47 -4.54
N ALA A 62 18.09 13.87 -4.77
CA ALA A 62 17.40 13.06 -3.77
C ALA A 62 16.78 11.81 -4.39
N VAL A 63 16.69 10.76 -3.58
CA VAL A 63 16.04 9.49 -3.92
C VAL A 63 14.96 9.16 -2.90
N ALA A 64 13.87 8.57 -3.38
CA ALA A 64 12.85 7.98 -2.53
C ALA A 64 12.49 6.58 -3.09
N TYR A 65 11.87 5.76 -2.24
CA TYR A 65 11.49 4.41 -2.63
C TYR A 65 10.03 4.13 -2.33
N GLY A 66 9.47 3.23 -3.11
CA GLY A 66 8.11 2.70 -2.96
C GLY A 66 8.12 1.23 -2.55
N SER A 67 7.00 0.56 -2.82
CA SER A 67 6.78 -0.83 -2.44
C SER A 67 7.86 -1.78 -2.97
N ASN A 68 8.14 -2.77 -2.18
CA ASN A 68 9.13 -3.83 -2.28
C ASN A 68 10.53 -3.49 -1.73
N PHE A 69 10.92 -2.22 -1.64
CA PHE A 69 12.20 -1.83 -1.05
C PHE A 69 12.26 -2.13 0.46
N GLU A 70 11.14 -2.10 1.16
CA GLU A 70 11.03 -2.49 2.58
C GLU A 70 11.41 -3.95 2.83
N ASN A 71 11.42 -4.77 1.78
CA ASN A 71 11.81 -6.19 1.83
C ASN A 71 13.32 -6.40 1.58
N ASP A 72 14.04 -5.36 1.15
CA ASP A 72 15.48 -5.39 0.94
C ASP A 72 16.14 -4.10 1.49
N PRO A 73 16.33 -4.02 2.82
CA PRO A 73 16.94 -2.84 3.44
C PRO A 73 18.35 -2.54 2.91
N THR A 74 19.07 -3.54 2.39
CA THR A 74 20.41 -3.33 1.79
C THR A 74 20.33 -2.52 0.50
N ALA A 75 19.31 -2.80 -0.33
CA ALA A 75 19.06 -2.04 -1.55
C ALA A 75 18.72 -0.57 -1.26
N ILE A 76 18.10 -0.25 -0.12
CA ILE A 76 17.86 1.14 0.31
C ILE A 76 19.17 1.87 0.53
N GLY A 77 20.14 1.25 1.20
CA GLY A 77 21.47 1.83 1.41
C GLY A 77 22.21 2.06 0.09
N GLU A 78 22.09 1.13 -0.86
CA GLU A 78 22.67 1.27 -2.19
C GLU A 78 21.99 2.38 -3.01
N LEU A 79 20.67 2.44 -2.98
CA LEU A 79 19.86 3.50 -3.62
C LEU A 79 20.27 4.89 -3.13
N ALA A 80 20.59 5.04 -1.84
CA ALA A 80 20.92 6.30 -1.20
C ALA A 80 22.39 6.73 -1.39
N ARG A 81 23.23 5.89 -2.02
CA ARG A 81 24.68 6.15 -2.10
C ARG A 81 25.00 7.48 -2.80
N GLY A 82 25.60 8.42 -2.05
CA GLY A 82 25.98 9.75 -2.54
C GLY A 82 24.81 10.71 -2.83
N ARG A 83 23.61 10.43 -2.30
CA ARG A 83 22.38 11.22 -2.53
C ARG A 83 21.57 11.35 -1.25
N ALA A 84 20.75 12.39 -1.15
CA ALA A 84 19.80 12.51 -0.05
C ALA A 84 18.73 11.43 -0.15
N LEU A 85 18.58 10.62 0.91
CA LEU A 85 17.47 9.66 1.03
C LEU A 85 16.24 10.36 1.62
N TRP A 86 15.16 10.44 0.85
CA TRP A 86 13.85 10.80 1.32
C TRP A 86 13.03 9.52 1.52
N GLY A 87 13.29 8.85 2.62
CA GLY A 87 12.71 7.57 2.99
C GLY A 87 13.36 7.01 4.25
N ASN A 88 12.65 6.20 5.01
CA ASN A 88 13.19 5.60 6.23
C ASN A 88 14.44 4.77 5.93
N PRO A 89 15.56 4.96 6.66
CA PRO A 89 16.81 4.27 6.39
C PRO A 89 16.75 2.78 6.79
N SER A 90 17.72 2.03 6.32
CA SER A 90 17.77 0.56 6.43
C SER A 90 17.62 0.01 7.84
N ASP A 91 18.17 0.68 8.84
CA ASP A 91 18.08 0.30 10.25
C ASP A 91 16.66 0.46 10.82
N ILE A 92 16.00 1.57 10.49
CA ILE A 92 14.58 1.78 10.84
C ILE A 92 13.71 0.72 10.16
N ILE A 93 13.95 0.44 8.87
CA ILE A 93 13.19 -0.58 8.13
C ILE A 93 13.33 -1.95 8.81
N ARG A 94 14.54 -2.40 9.13
CA ARG A 94 14.76 -3.69 9.80
C ARG A 94 14.01 -3.80 11.12
N ARG A 95 13.97 -2.72 11.90
CA ARG A 95 13.28 -2.69 13.20
C ARG A 95 11.76 -2.66 13.08
N VAL A 96 11.22 -1.77 12.25
CA VAL A 96 9.77 -1.60 12.16
C VAL A 96 9.08 -2.74 11.39
N ARG A 97 9.82 -3.42 10.52
CA ARG A 97 9.35 -4.60 9.78
C ARG A 97 9.52 -5.91 10.54
N ASP A 98 10.15 -5.89 11.70
CA ASP A 98 10.19 -7.04 12.60
C ASP A 98 8.85 -7.18 13.35
N PRO A 99 8.04 -8.24 13.08
CA PRO A 99 6.72 -8.37 13.65
C PRO A 99 6.75 -8.57 15.18
N ASN A 100 7.82 -9.18 15.72
CA ASN A 100 8.01 -9.37 17.15
C ASN A 100 8.31 -8.04 17.85
N LEU A 101 9.16 -7.20 17.24
CA LEU A 101 9.45 -5.86 17.78
C LEU A 101 8.21 -4.98 17.74
N LEU A 102 7.46 -5.00 16.65
CA LEU A 102 6.22 -4.22 16.50
C LEU A 102 5.19 -4.63 17.56
N SER A 103 4.88 -5.92 17.68
CA SER A 103 3.89 -6.42 18.65
C SER A 103 4.28 -6.05 20.08
N ARG A 104 5.55 -6.28 20.47
CA ARG A 104 6.06 -5.93 21.79
C ARG A 104 6.01 -4.44 22.08
N ALA A 105 6.35 -3.60 21.09
CA ALA A 105 6.33 -2.14 21.24
C ALA A 105 4.91 -1.61 21.50
N LEU A 106 3.92 -2.12 20.76
CA LEU A 106 2.53 -1.72 20.92
C LEU A 106 1.96 -2.17 22.27
N ARG A 107 2.23 -3.43 22.67
CA ARG A 107 1.77 -3.97 23.96
C ARG A 107 2.36 -3.23 25.16
N ARG A 108 3.64 -2.83 25.11
CA ARG A 108 4.25 -2.00 26.18
C ARG A 108 3.52 -0.65 26.37
N LYS A 109 2.86 -0.16 25.31
CA LYS A 109 2.07 1.09 25.35
C LYS A 109 0.58 0.84 25.61
N GLY A 110 0.18 -0.39 25.96
CA GLY A 110 -1.22 -0.78 26.21
C GLY A 110 -2.08 -0.83 24.96
N LEU A 111 -1.48 -0.93 23.77
CA LEU A 111 -2.18 -1.02 22.49
C LEU A 111 -2.30 -2.47 22.04
N ALA A 112 -3.41 -2.79 21.34
CA ALA A 112 -3.66 -4.11 20.82
C ALA A 112 -2.70 -4.46 19.67
N ALA A 113 -2.18 -5.68 19.72
CA ALA A 113 -1.37 -6.25 18.65
C ALA A 113 -1.56 -7.76 18.64
N PRO A 114 -1.54 -8.41 17.45
CA PRO A 114 -1.63 -9.86 17.36
C PRO A 114 -0.43 -10.54 18.02
N ASP A 115 -0.63 -11.78 18.46
CA ASP A 115 0.46 -12.64 18.87
C ASP A 115 1.34 -12.98 17.66
N VAL A 116 2.64 -13.06 17.92
CA VAL A 116 3.65 -13.44 16.91
C VAL A 116 4.57 -14.48 17.50
N VAL A 117 4.77 -15.58 16.78
CA VAL A 117 5.69 -16.65 17.18
C VAL A 117 6.53 -17.10 15.98
N ASP A 118 7.79 -17.45 16.24
CA ASP A 118 8.75 -17.90 15.23
C ASP A 118 8.78 -19.43 15.11
N GLU A 119 8.20 -20.11 16.09
CA GLU A 119 8.08 -21.56 16.14
C GLU A 119 6.62 -21.97 16.32
N PRO A 120 6.17 -23.05 15.68
CA PRO A 120 4.82 -23.55 15.86
C PRO A 120 4.56 -23.93 17.32
N PRO A 121 3.38 -23.59 17.90
CA PRO A 121 3.01 -24.02 19.23
C PRO A 121 2.94 -25.57 19.29
N MET A 122 3.43 -26.13 20.38
CA MET A 122 3.54 -27.60 20.57
C MET A 122 2.18 -28.28 20.73
N GLU A 123 1.17 -27.57 21.22
CA GLU A 123 -0.21 -28.03 21.40
C GLU A 123 -1.23 -26.96 20.96
N ASP A 124 -2.41 -27.43 20.60
CA ASP A 124 -3.55 -26.54 20.34
C ASP A 124 -4.14 -26.07 21.69
N GLU A 125 -3.57 -25.01 22.26
CA GLU A 125 -3.98 -24.43 23.55
C GLU A 125 -5.36 -23.73 23.50
N THR A 126 -6.29 -24.26 22.72
CA THR A 126 -7.66 -23.75 22.71
C THR A 126 -8.35 -24.23 23.99
N PRO A 127 -8.75 -23.32 24.91
CA PRO A 127 -9.44 -23.72 26.13
C PRO A 127 -10.70 -24.53 25.81
N PRO A 128 -11.03 -25.56 26.63
CA PRO A 128 -12.27 -26.30 26.45
C PRO A 128 -13.49 -25.40 26.43
N GLY A 129 -14.38 -25.57 25.45
CA GLY A 129 -15.60 -24.78 25.30
C GLY A 129 -15.46 -23.51 24.45
N THR A 130 -14.26 -23.16 23.96
CA THR A 130 -14.10 -22.09 22.99
C THR A 130 -14.57 -22.55 21.61
N PRO A 131 -15.38 -21.78 20.86
CA PRO A 131 -15.72 -22.14 19.49
C PRO A 131 -14.44 -22.35 18.69
N ARG A 132 -14.24 -23.56 18.17
CA ARG A 132 -13.06 -23.84 17.33
C ARG A 132 -13.18 -23.00 16.07
N ARG A 133 -12.26 -22.04 15.91
CA ARG A 133 -12.01 -21.40 14.62
C ARG A 133 -11.35 -22.43 13.72
N GLU A 134 -11.58 -22.31 12.42
CA GLU A 134 -10.93 -23.17 11.43
C GLU A 134 -9.39 -23.09 11.54
N TYR A 135 -8.87 -21.93 11.96
CA TYR A 135 -7.45 -21.71 12.25
C TYR A 135 -7.26 -20.51 13.20
N LYS A 136 -6.23 -20.59 14.05
CA LYS A 136 -5.83 -19.51 14.97
C LYS A 136 -4.67 -18.70 14.41
N TRP A 137 -3.85 -19.26 13.55
CA TRP A 137 -2.59 -18.71 13.09
C TRP A 137 -2.54 -18.56 11.58
N LEU A 138 -1.84 -17.52 11.12
CA LEU A 138 -1.47 -17.31 9.71
C LEU A 138 0.04 -17.51 9.56
N VAL A 139 0.44 -18.27 8.56
CA VAL A 139 1.82 -18.29 8.06
C VAL A 139 2.04 -17.01 7.24
N LYS A 140 3.01 -16.19 7.63
CA LYS A 140 3.36 -14.95 6.93
C LYS A 140 4.85 -14.93 6.60
N PRO A 141 5.25 -14.65 5.34
CA PRO A 141 6.66 -14.44 5.00
C PRO A 141 7.17 -13.15 5.62
N ARG A 142 8.45 -13.12 6.07
CA ARG A 142 9.09 -11.91 6.63
C ARG A 142 9.31 -10.83 5.57
N ALA A 143 9.62 -11.23 4.34
CA ALA A 143 9.81 -10.36 3.19
C ALA A 143 8.70 -10.59 2.17
N SER A 144 7.61 -9.84 2.28
CA SER A 144 6.42 -9.98 1.45
C SER A 144 5.63 -8.67 1.41
N GLY A 145 4.62 -8.61 0.54
CA GLY A 145 3.66 -7.52 0.45
C GLY A 145 2.37 -7.97 -0.24
N GLY A 146 1.27 -7.22 -0.02
CA GLY A 146 0.00 -7.48 -0.66
C GLY A 146 -0.63 -8.84 -0.36
N GLY A 147 -0.33 -9.45 0.79
CA GLY A 147 -0.86 -10.74 1.19
C GLY A 147 -0.27 -11.96 0.47
N HIS A 148 0.81 -11.75 -0.32
CA HIS A 148 1.44 -12.83 -1.08
C HIS A 148 2.00 -13.92 -0.16
N ARG A 149 1.65 -15.21 -0.43
CA ARG A 149 2.03 -16.39 0.36
C ARG A 149 1.48 -16.42 1.80
N VAL A 150 0.59 -15.49 2.19
CA VAL A 150 -0.15 -15.57 3.45
C VAL A 150 -1.18 -16.70 3.35
N ARG A 151 -1.22 -17.57 4.35
CA ARG A 151 -2.15 -18.71 4.40
C ARG A 151 -2.42 -19.16 5.82
N PRO A 152 -3.54 -19.83 6.09
CA PRO A 152 -3.78 -20.46 7.38
C PRO A 152 -2.66 -21.46 7.73
N TRP A 153 -2.33 -21.51 9.02
CA TRP A 153 -1.50 -22.57 9.56
C TRP A 153 -2.39 -23.61 10.24
N HIS A 154 -2.07 -24.87 10.04
CA HIS A 154 -2.73 -26.01 10.67
C HIS A 154 -1.70 -26.84 11.44
N HIS A 155 -2.13 -27.48 12.53
CA HIS A 155 -1.25 -28.34 13.32
C HIS A 155 -0.56 -29.40 12.43
N GLY A 156 0.73 -29.64 12.67
CA GLY A 156 1.55 -30.53 11.85
C GLY A 156 2.16 -29.92 10.59
N MET A 157 1.76 -28.68 10.20
CA MET A 157 2.42 -28.00 9.10
C MET A 157 3.81 -27.51 9.52
N ARG A 158 4.82 -27.78 8.68
CA ARG A 158 6.16 -27.21 8.85
C ARG A 158 6.14 -25.71 8.53
N LEU A 159 6.66 -24.89 9.43
CA LEU A 159 6.87 -23.47 9.18
C LEU A 159 8.12 -23.29 8.31
N PRO A 160 8.03 -22.63 7.12
CA PRO A 160 9.20 -22.29 6.32
C PRO A 160 10.14 -21.33 7.08
N PRO A 161 11.47 -21.42 6.90
CA PRO A 161 12.43 -20.63 7.67
C PRO A 161 12.36 -19.12 7.41
N ASP A 162 11.79 -18.70 6.26
CA ASP A 162 11.55 -17.30 5.91
C ASP A 162 10.19 -16.77 6.39
N CYS A 163 9.44 -17.56 7.18
CA CYS A 163 8.11 -17.24 7.66
C CYS A 163 8.06 -17.15 9.19
N TYR A 164 6.96 -16.63 9.68
CA TYR A 164 6.53 -16.59 11.07
C TYR A 164 5.04 -16.86 11.16
N LEU A 165 4.54 -17.15 12.35
CA LEU A 165 3.10 -17.24 12.63
C LEU A 165 2.62 -15.94 13.27
N GLN A 166 1.51 -15.41 12.77
CA GLN A 166 0.80 -14.31 13.37
C GLN A 166 -0.62 -14.76 13.71
N GLU A 167 -1.08 -14.37 14.90
CA GLU A 167 -2.46 -14.59 15.31
C GLU A 167 -3.45 -14.07 14.25
N TYR A 168 -4.43 -14.90 13.91
CA TYR A 168 -5.54 -14.48 13.05
C TYR A 168 -6.53 -13.65 13.86
N ILE A 169 -6.66 -12.38 13.52
CA ILE A 169 -7.66 -11.49 14.09
C ILE A 169 -8.87 -11.46 13.15
N ASP A 170 -9.99 -11.96 13.64
CA ASP A 170 -11.27 -11.93 12.93
C ASP A 170 -11.89 -10.54 13.06
N GLY A 171 -11.74 -9.73 12.03
CA GLY A 171 -12.15 -8.34 12.04
C GLY A 171 -12.18 -7.75 10.62
N THR A 172 -12.45 -6.46 10.53
CA THR A 172 -12.43 -5.71 9.27
C THR A 172 -11.01 -5.28 8.92
N PRO A 173 -10.48 -5.64 7.74
CA PRO A 173 -9.17 -5.17 7.32
C PRO A 173 -9.19 -3.67 7.03
N ALA A 174 -8.26 -2.94 7.63
CA ALA A 174 -8.16 -1.49 7.51
C ALA A 174 -6.71 -1.02 7.42
N SER A 175 -6.52 0.22 7.04
CA SER A 175 -5.21 0.88 7.07
C SER A 175 -5.33 2.35 7.44
N LEU A 176 -4.34 2.84 8.18
CA LEU A 176 -4.14 4.26 8.45
C LEU A 176 -2.88 4.73 7.73
N VAL A 177 -2.97 5.83 6.97
CA VAL A 177 -1.81 6.51 6.40
C VAL A 177 -1.54 7.81 7.13
N PHE A 178 -0.26 8.11 7.36
CA PHE A 178 0.16 9.26 8.16
C PHE A 178 1.50 9.83 7.67
N VAL A 179 1.76 11.09 8.04
CA VAL A 179 3.05 11.75 7.85
C VAL A 179 3.74 11.87 9.20
N ALA A 180 5.00 11.46 9.27
CA ALA A 180 5.78 11.38 10.50
C ALA A 180 7.05 12.25 10.45
N SER A 181 7.50 12.76 11.61
CA SER A 181 8.75 13.50 11.77
C SER A 181 9.62 12.96 12.91
N GLY A 182 9.71 11.63 13.04
CA GLY A 182 10.47 10.96 14.10
C GLY A 182 9.75 10.83 15.43
N ARG A 183 8.95 11.82 15.84
CA ARG A 183 8.17 11.81 17.10
C ARG A 183 6.69 12.16 16.92
N ARG A 184 6.37 12.92 15.90
CA ARG A 184 4.98 13.31 15.59
C ARG A 184 4.47 12.49 14.41
N ALA A 185 3.25 12.00 14.54
CA ALA A 185 2.50 11.37 13.46
C ALA A 185 1.22 12.18 13.22
N VAL A 186 1.01 12.61 11.98
CA VAL A 186 -0.20 13.30 11.52
C VAL A 186 -0.98 12.35 10.63
N PRO A 187 -2.11 11.79 11.09
CA PRO A 187 -2.98 10.95 10.26
C PRO A 187 -3.52 11.75 9.08
N ILE A 188 -3.46 11.19 7.87
CA ILE A 188 -3.94 11.83 6.65
C ILE A 188 -5.04 11.04 5.93
N GLY A 189 -5.29 9.78 6.31
CA GLY A 189 -6.36 8.98 5.75
C GLY A 189 -6.56 7.66 6.47
N PHE A 190 -7.81 7.20 6.54
CA PHE A 190 -8.20 5.88 7.05
C PHE A 190 -9.01 5.16 5.98
N CYS A 191 -8.66 3.92 5.70
CA CYS A 191 -9.27 3.11 4.65
C CYS A 191 -9.69 1.75 5.17
N ARG A 192 -10.82 1.23 4.69
CA ARG A 192 -11.10 -0.21 4.68
C ARG A 192 -10.33 -0.82 3.51
N GLN A 193 -9.70 -1.97 3.73
CA GLN A 193 -8.97 -2.69 2.68
C GLN A 193 -9.86 -3.73 2.01
N LEU A 194 -9.68 -3.92 0.70
CA LEU A 194 -10.31 -4.95 -0.10
C LEU A 194 -9.32 -6.11 -0.22
N ILE A 195 -9.71 -7.29 0.30
CA ILE A 195 -8.84 -8.46 0.40
C ILE A 195 -9.55 -9.68 -0.18
N GLY A 196 -8.91 -10.35 -1.15
CA GLY A 196 -9.39 -11.63 -1.66
C GLY A 196 -10.71 -11.60 -2.42
N GLU A 197 -11.10 -10.45 -2.97
CA GLU A 197 -12.40 -10.30 -3.62
C GLU A 197 -12.39 -10.79 -5.08
N ASP A 198 -13.22 -11.79 -5.38
CA ASP A 198 -13.34 -12.37 -6.72
C ASP A 198 -13.81 -11.36 -7.77
N ALA A 199 -14.60 -10.36 -7.37
CA ALA A 199 -15.02 -9.27 -8.26
C ALA A 199 -13.84 -8.59 -8.96
N PHE A 200 -12.66 -8.57 -8.32
CA PHE A 200 -11.43 -8.01 -8.86
C PHE A 200 -10.41 -9.07 -9.32
N GLY A 201 -10.81 -10.34 -9.41
CA GLY A 201 -9.92 -11.46 -9.76
C GLY A 201 -8.89 -11.77 -8.67
N SER A 202 -9.22 -11.44 -7.43
CA SER A 202 -8.38 -11.71 -6.25
C SER A 202 -8.98 -12.86 -5.43
N ALA A 203 -8.15 -13.53 -4.62
CA ALA A 203 -8.57 -14.61 -3.74
C ALA A 203 -7.70 -14.69 -2.49
N GLY A 204 -8.20 -15.35 -1.44
CA GLY A 204 -7.50 -15.59 -0.18
C GLY A 204 -7.13 -14.28 0.53
N PHE A 205 -5.87 -14.13 0.91
CA PHE A 205 -5.38 -12.95 1.62
C PHE A 205 -4.79 -11.87 0.71
N ARG A 206 -4.99 -11.98 -0.61
CA ARG A 206 -4.43 -11.02 -1.56
C ARG A 206 -5.12 -9.67 -1.44
N TYR A 207 -4.34 -8.63 -1.18
CA TYR A 207 -4.78 -7.24 -1.27
C TYR A 207 -5.21 -6.92 -2.71
N CYS A 208 -6.39 -6.29 -2.85
CA CYS A 208 -6.90 -5.85 -4.13
C CYS A 208 -7.41 -4.40 -4.14
N GLY A 209 -7.35 -3.66 -3.04
CA GLY A 209 -7.75 -2.27 -3.05
C GLY A 209 -8.02 -1.65 -1.69
N ASN A 210 -8.51 -0.41 -1.72
CA ASN A 210 -8.91 0.36 -0.54
C ASN A 210 -10.16 1.19 -0.84
N VAL A 211 -10.95 1.43 0.21
CA VAL A 211 -11.97 2.46 0.25
C VAL A 211 -11.64 3.42 1.38
N LEU A 212 -11.32 4.67 1.05
CA LEU A 212 -11.21 5.78 1.99
C LEU A 212 -12.63 6.11 2.44
N THR A 213 -12.92 5.91 3.73
CA THR A 213 -14.28 5.93 4.26
C THR A 213 -14.83 7.35 4.40
N ALA A 214 -16.14 7.51 4.23
CA ALA A 214 -16.81 8.79 4.42
C ALA A 214 -16.89 9.20 5.90
N ALA A 215 -17.23 10.44 6.20
CA ALA A 215 -17.51 10.88 7.56
C ALA A 215 -18.69 10.09 8.16
N GLY A 216 -18.60 9.76 9.45
CA GLY A 216 -19.56 8.92 10.17
C GLY A 216 -19.27 7.42 10.08
N GLU A 217 -18.47 7.00 9.11
CA GLU A 217 -17.97 5.61 9.03
C GLU A 217 -16.62 5.52 9.75
N ASP A 218 -16.44 4.55 10.64
CA ASP A 218 -15.18 4.27 11.35
C ASP A 218 -14.61 5.42 12.22
N ASP A 219 -15.36 6.48 12.51
CA ASP A 219 -14.88 7.66 13.24
C ASP A 219 -14.34 7.30 14.64
N GLU A 220 -14.96 6.33 15.31
CA GLU A 220 -14.53 5.83 16.63
C GLU A 220 -13.17 5.11 16.56
N VAL A 221 -12.91 4.40 15.47
CA VAL A 221 -11.67 3.64 15.25
C VAL A 221 -10.49 4.55 14.93
N ILE A 222 -10.74 5.66 14.22
CA ILE A 222 -9.66 6.57 13.74
C ILE A 222 -8.85 7.14 14.89
N GLY A 223 -9.49 7.45 16.02
CA GLY A 223 -8.81 7.91 17.23
C GLY A 223 -7.81 6.90 17.78
N ALA A 224 -8.25 5.63 17.91
CA ALA A 224 -7.42 4.51 18.36
C ALA A 224 -6.31 4.18 17.35
N ALA A 225 -6.62 4.14 16.05
CA ALA A 225 -5.65 3.93 14.99
C ALA A 225 -4.58 5.04 14.96
N SER A 226 -4.96 6.28 15.23
CA SER A 226 -4.03 7.42 15.36
C SER A 226 -3.10 7.28 16.58
N ALA A 227 -3.57 6.67 17.68
CA ALA A 227 -2.73 6.35 18.81
C ALA A 227 -1.69 5.29 18.47
N VAL A 228 -2.06 4.28 17.68
CA VAL A 228 -1.12 3.27 17.13
C VAL A 228 -0.05 3.96 16.28
N ALA A 229 -0.43 4.87 15.38
CA ALA A 229 0.54 5.58 14.53
C ALA A 229 1.53 6.42 15.34
N ARG A 230 1.06 7.12 16.39
CA ARG A 230 1.94 7.85 17.30
C ARG A 230 2.92 6.91 18.02
N ALA A 231 2.42 5.81 18.56
CA ALA A 231 3.22 4.82 19.27
C ALA A 231 4.34 4.23 18.39
N VAL A 232 4.00 3.86 17.14
CA VAL A 232 4.95 3.33 16.15
C VAL A 232 5.97 4.41 15.74
N CYS A 233 5.52 5.64 15.50
CA CYS A 233 6.40 6.76 15.17
C CYS A 233 7.44 7.02 16.27
N GLU A 234 7.00 7.09 17.53
CA GLU A 234 7.87 7.33 18.69
C GLU A 234 8.88 6.20 18.92
N GLU A 235 8.44 4.94 18.77
CA GLU A 235 9.29 3.76 19.04
C GLU A 235 10.36 3.57 17.97
N PHE A 236 10.00 3.77 16.69
CA PHE A 236 10.88 3.46 15.57
C PHE A 236 11.52 4.68 14.91
N GLY A 237 11.06 5.90 15.22
CA GLY A 237 11.60 7.12 14.65
C GLY A 237 11.22 7.33 13.19
N LEU A 238 10.00 6.95 12.78
CA LEU A 238 9.54 7.05 11.39
C LEU A 238 9.50 8.49 10.89
N VAL A 239 9.88 8.70 9.61
CA VAL A 239 9.90 10.01 8.96
C VAL A 239 9.23 9.93 7.59
N GLY A 240 8.59 11.03 7.16
CA GLY A 240 7.88 11.12 5.89
C GLY A 240 6.56 10.36 5.90
N VAL A 241 6.11 9.89 4.74
CA VAL A 241 4.84 9.14 4.60
C VAL A 241 4.99 7.68 5.00
N ASN A 242 4.01 7.17 5.73
CA ASN A 242 3.97 5.81 6.24
C ASN A 242 2.54 5.29 6.25
N GLY A 243 2.37 3.97 6.26
CA GLY A 243 1.08 3.30 6.44
C GLY A 243 1.15 2.21 7.51
N ILE A 244 0.04 1.96 8.17
CA ILE A 244 -0.13 0.83 9.08
C ILE A 244 -1.34 0.04 8.61
N ASP A 245 -1.14 -1.24 8.36
CA ASP A 245 -2.22 -2.19 8.09
C ASP A 245 -2.69 -2.79 9.42
N MET A 246 -4.01 -2.93 9.58
CA MET A 246 -4.62 -3.39 10.81
C MET A 246 -5.87 -4.24 10.57
N MET A 247 -6.21 -5.06 11.54
CA MET A 247 -7.52 -5.69 11.65
C MET A 247 -8.31 -4.95 12.74
N VAL A 248 -9.49 -4.47 12.41
CA VAL A 248 -10.39 -3.82 13.38
C VAL A 248 -11.38 -4.85 13.88
N LYS A 249 -11.31 -5.18 15.16
CA LYS A 249 -12.22 -6.10 15.83
C LYS A 249 -12.87 -5.39 17.03
N ASP A 250 -14.19 -5.37 17.05
CA ASP A 250 -14.98 -4.74 18.13
C ASP A 250 -14.52 -3.29 18.40
N GLY A 251 -14.26 -2.51 17.34
CA GLY A 251 -13.77 -1.13 17.42
C GLY A 251 -12.29 -0.98 17.78
N VAL A 252 -11.57 -2.07 18.05
CA VAL A 252 -10.15 -2.05 18.43
C VAL A 252 -9.26 -2.36 17.24
N PRO A 253 -8.30 -1.47 16.88
CA PRO A 253 -7.35 -1.72 15.80
C PRO A 253 -6.16 -2.56 16.29
N TYR A 254 -5.96 -3.72 15.70
CA TYR A 254 -4.80 -4.59 15.88
C TYR A 254 -3.83 -4.36 14.72
N ALA A 255 -2.72 -3.66 14.96
CA ALA A 255 -1.73 -3.40 13.90
C ALA A 255 -1.02 -4.70 13.51
N ILE A 256 -1.10 -5.07 12.24
CA ILE A 256 -0.54 -6.32 11.70
C ILE A 256 0.74 -6.10 10.90
N GLU A 257 0.98 -4.89 10.38
CA GLU A 257 2.15 -4.55 9.58
C GLU A 257 2.32 -3.03 9.48
N VAL A 258 3.56 -2.56 9.41
CA VAL A 258 3.89 -1.17 9.09
C VAL A 258 4.53 -1.11 7.70
N ASN A 259 4.05 -0.19 6.87
CA ASN A 259 4.56 0.12 5.54
C ASN A 259 5.27 1.49 5.58
N PRO A 260 6.59 1.55 5.86
CA PRO A 260 7.31 2.81 6.11
C PRO A 260 7.72 3.50 4.79
N ARG A 261 6.74 3.73 3.91
CA ARG A 261 6.91 4.25 2.54
C ARG A 261 5.56 4.68 1.96
N TRP A 262 5.57 5.16 0.70
CA TRP A 262 4.34 5.43 -0.06
C TRP A 262 3.44 4.17 -0.13
N CYS A 263 2.17 4.33 0.24
CA CYS A 263 1.14 3.29 0.21
C CYS A 263 0.09 3.59 -0.86
N ALA A 264 -0.57 2.55 -1.35
CA ALA A 264 -1.58 2.67 -2.41
C ALA A 264 -2.75 3.60 -2.06
N SER A 265 -3.15 3.63 -0.78
CA SER A 265 -4.23 4.48 -0.25
C SER A 265 -3.88 5.98 -0.23
N MET A 266 -2.61 6.37 -0.34
CA MET A 266 -2.21 7.78 -0.37
C MET A 266 -2.72 8.51 -1.61
N GLU A 267 -2.84 7.81 -2.74
CA GLU A 267 -3.48 8.35 -3.94
C GLU A 267 -4.97 8.68 -3.73
N LEU A 268 -5.66 7.92 -2.87
CA LEU A 268 -7.05 8.22 -2.48
C LEU A 268 -7.14 9.48 -1.62
N VAL A 269 -6.17 9.68 -0.72
CA VAL A 269 -6.07 10.89 0.11
C VAL A 269 -5.93 12.14 -0.76
N GLU A 270 -5.06 12.10 -1.76
CA GLU A 270 -4.90 13.22 -2.70
C GLU A 270 -6.18 13.51 -3.49
N ARG A 271 -6.86 12.45 -3.96
CA ARG A 271 -8.12 12.59 -4.70
C ARG A 271 -9.27 13.14 -3.84
N ALA A 272 -9.33 12.73 -2.57
CA ALA A 272 -10.45 13.10 -1.69
C ALA A 272 -10.25 14.44 -0.98
N TYR A 273 -9.01 14.78 -0.61
CA TYR A 273 -8.75 15.88 0.33
C TYR A 273 -7.89 17.01 -0.26
N ALA A 274 -7.54 16.96 -1.54
CA ALA A 274 -6.67 17.93 -2.19
C ALA A 274 -5.33 18.19 -1.44
N LEU A 275 -4.86 17.19 -0.68
CA LEU A 275 -3.58 17.24 0.03
C LEU A 275 -2.47 16.75 -0.91
N SER A 276 -1.42 17.54 -1.10
CA SER A 276 -0.21 17.06 -1.77
C SER A 276 0.56 16.13 -0.82
N VAL A 277 0.35 14.82 -0.94
CA VAL A 277 0.94 13.82 -0.02
C VAL A 277 2.45 13.75 -0.21
N PHE A 278 2.94 13.76 -1.45
CA PHE A 278 4.39 13.79 -1.69
C PHE A 278 5.00 15.14 -1.31
N GLY A 279 4.29 16.25 -1.49
CA GLY A 279 4.69 17.56 -0.98
C GLY A 279 4.88 17.56 0.54
N ALA A 280 3.94 16.96 1.27
CA ALA A 280 4.05 16.78 2.73
C ALA A 280 5.23 15.86 3.11
N HIS A 281 5.45 14.77 2.36
CA HIS A 281 6.62 13.91 2.54
C HIS A 281 7.94 14.67 2.39
N ALA A 282 8.06 15.44 1.30
CA ALA A 282 9.25 16.22 1.00
C ALA A 282 9.50 17.32 2.04
N ALA A 283 8.45 18.00 2.54
CA ALA A 283 8.57 19.03 3.57
C ALA A 283 9.16 18.48 4.87
N VAL A 284 8.80 17.25 5.25
CA VAL A 284 9.41 16.62 6.44
C VAL A 284 10.90 16.38 6.22
N TRP A 285 11.30 15.86 5.06
CA TRP A 285 12.70 15.54 4.78
C TRP A 285 13.58 16.78 4.58
N ARG A 286 13.04 17.84 4.02
CA ARG A 286 13.77 19.09 3.79
C ARG A 286 13.80 20.00 4.99
N ASP A 287 12.65 20.13 5.67
CA ASP A 287 12.40 21.22 6.62
C ASP A 287 12.00 20.72 8.02
N GLY A 288 11.83 19.40 8.20
CA GLY A 288 11.33 18.79 9.44
C GLY A 288 9.86 19.07 9.73
N VAL A 289 9.11 19.62 8.76
CA VAL A 289 7.75 20.14 8.95
C VAL A 289 6.71 19.09 8.57
N VAL A 290 5.89 18.66 9.52
CA VAL A 290 4.70 17.85 9.25
C VAL A 290 3.54 18.74 8.78
N PRO A 291 2.61 18.21 7.95
CA PRO A 291 1.49 19.00 7.47
C PRO A 291 0.58 19.45 8.61
N ASN A 292 0.07 20.68 8.51
CA ASN A 292 -1.04 21.13 9.35
C ASN A 292 -2.36 20.59 8.76
N PHE A 293 -2.65 19.32 9.03
CA PHE A 293 -3.79 18.61 8.48
C PHE A 293 -4.66 18.04 9.59
N ASP A 294 -5.96 18.30 9.49
CA ASP A 294 -6.99 17.78 10.37
C ASP A 294 -7.85 16.78 9.61
N LEU A 295 -7.63 15.48 9.85
CA LEU A 295 -8.33 14.40 9.18
C LEU A 295 -9.84 14.44 9.44
N ALA A 296 -10.26 14.74 10.68
CA ALA A 296 -11.67 14.82 11.03
C ALA A 296 -12.36 15.97 10.25
N ARG A 297 -11.69 17.10 10.10
CA ARG A 297 -12.18 18.21 9.27
C ARG A 297 -12.21 17.85 7.78
N ALA A 298 -11.17 17.21 7.27
CA ALA A 298 -11.09 16.84 5.84
C ALA A 298 -12.17 15.82 5.46
N ARG A 299 -12.55 14.94 6.38
CA ARG A 299 -13.63 13.95 6.17
C ARG A 299 -15.03 14.58 6.10
N ARG A 300 -15.25 15.73 6.75
CA ARG A 300 -16.58 16.39 6.74
C ARG A 300 -16.95 16.80 5.32
N GLY A 301 -18.01 16.17 4.81
CA GLY A 301 -18.53 16.40 3.45
C GLY A 301 -17.75 15.68 2.33
N ALA A 302 -16.65 14.99 2.64
CA ALA A 302 -15.97 14.15 1.67
C ALA A 302 -16.79 12.88 1.37
N ARG A 303 -16.75 12.47 0.11
CA ARG A 303 -17.34 11.20 -0.34
C ARG A 303 -16.37 10.06 -0.05
N ALA A 304 -16.92 8.86 0.19
CA ALA A 304 -16.11 7.66 0.14
C ALA A 304 -15.45 7.57 -1.25
N THR A 305 -14.14 7.34 -1.26
CA THR A 305 -13.34 7.26 -2.50
C THR A 305 -12.52 5.99 -2.48
N GLY A 306 -12.62 5.18 -3.51
CA GLY A 306 -12.00 3.87 -3.55
C GLY A 306 -11.18 3.62 -4.80
N LYS A 307 -10.28 2.65 -4.67
CA LYS A 307 -9.54 2.06 -5.79
C LYS A 307 -9.49 0.54 -5.63
N ALA A 308 -9.51 -0.15 -6.76
CA ALA A 308 -9.29 -1.59 -6.80
C ALA A 308 -8.37 -1.97 -7.95
N VAL A 309 -7.43 -2.87 -7.67
CA VAL A 309 -6.57 -3.49 -8.67
C VAL A 309 -7.34 -4.62 -9.33
N VAL A 310 -7.51 -4.57 -10.63
CA VAL A 310 -8.13 -5.64 -11.42
C VAL A 310 -7.05 -6.63 -11.81
N PHE A 311 -7.21 -7.90 -11.40
CA PHE A 311 -6.29 -8.98 -11.74
C PHE A 311 -6.81 -9.80 -12.91
N ALA A 312 -5.93 -10.23 -13.79
CA ALA A 312 -6.28 -11.08 -14.92
C ALA A 312 -6.80 -12.45 -14.44
N ARG A 313 -7.99 -12.84 -14.85
CA ARG A 313 -8.60 -14.15 -14.52
C ARG A 313 -8.00 -15.30 -15.34
N ARG A 314 -7.39 -14.98 -16.47
CA ARG A 314 -6.70 -15.89 -17.39
C ARG A 314 -5.51 -15.17 -18.02
N ASP A 315 -4.68 -15.87 -18.74
CA ASP A 315 -3.64 -15.23 -19.54
C ASP A 315 -4.30 -14.35 -20.62
N VAL A 316 -3.84 -13.11 -20.73
CA VAL A 316 -4.37 -12.15 -21.69
C VAL A 316 -3.24 -11.43 -22.45
N VAL A 317 -3.52 -11.02 -23.68
CA VAL A 317 -2.74 -10.02 -24.41
C VAL A 317 -3.61 -8.77 -24.48
N VAL A 318 -3.12 -7.68 -23.91
CA VAL A 318 -3.88 -6.44 -23.83
C VAL A 318 -3.98 -5.81 -25.21
N GLY A 319 -5.20 -5.48 -25.65
CA GLY A 319 -5.47 -4.81 -26.93
C GLY A 319 -5.07 -3.33 -26.90
N ASP A 320 -5.75 -2.51 -27.69
CA ASP A 320 -5.50 -1.06 -27.72
C ASP A 320 -6.02 -0.37 -26.45
N THR A 321 -5.10 0.11 -25.62
CA THR A 321 -5.41 0.81 -24.37
C THR A 321 -5.50 2.32 -24.52
N ARG A 322 -5.34 2.88 -25.71
CA ARG A 322 -5.44 4.34 -25.93
C ARG A 322 -6.82 4.88 -25.55
N ALA A 323 -7.88 4.09 -25.79
CA ALA A 323 -9.23 4.44 -25.36
C ALA A 323 -9.41 4.49 -23.82
N TRP A 324 -8.51 3.89 -23.05
CA TRP A 324 -8.52 3.92 -21.58
C TRP A 324 -7.97 5.23 -21.00
N LEU A 325 -7.35 6.07 -21.87
CA LEU A 325 -6.72 7.35 -21.52
C LEU A 325 -7.63 8.56 -21.78
N VAL A 326 -8.94 8.36 -21.88
CA VAL A 326 -9.91 9.35 -22.44
C VAL A 326 -9.97 10.64 -21.65
N GLU A 327 -9.74 10.61 -20.33
CA GLU A 327 -9.81 11.80 -19.48
C GLU A 327 -8.42 12.27 -19.06
N ARG A 328 -8.14 13.56 -19.31
CA ARG A 328 -6.89 14.21 -18.86
C ARG A 328 -7.20 15.48 -18.09
N ASP A 329 -6.36 15.78 -17.09
CA ASP A 329 -6.43 17.06 -16.36
C ASP A 329 -5.78 18.22 -17.17
N ALA A 330 -5.81 19.44 -16.60
CA ALA A 330 -5.23 20.63 -17.22
C ALA A 330 -3.71 20.53 -17.49
N ALA A 331 -2.99 19.65 -16.77
CA ALA A 331 -1.58 19.37 -16.98
C ALA A 331 -1.35 18.25 -18.02
N GLY A 332 -2.41 17.70 -18.62
CA GLY A 332 -2.35 16.60 -19.57
C GLY A 332 -2.13 15.22 -18.94
N ALA A 333 -2.18 15.11 -17.61
CA ALA A 333 -2.12 13.83 -16.92
C ALA A 333 -3.48 13.10 -17.01
N ALA A 334 -3.45 11.76 -17.02
CA ALA A 334 -4.68 10.99 -17.03
C ALA A 334 -5.49 11.26 -15.75
N ALA A 335 -6.75 11.67 -15.87
CA ALA A 335 -7.63 12.05 -14.76
C ALA A 335 -8.79 11.08 -14.54
N GLY A 336 -8.95 10.10 -15.43
CA GLY A 336 -10.07 9.16 -15.43
C GLY A 336 -10.09 8.14 -14.30
N ASP A 337 -11.11 7.29 -14.35
CA ASP A 337 -11.37 6.22 -13.38
C ASP A 337 -10.50 4.97 -13.59
N LEU A 338 -9.63 4.96 -14.60
CA LEU A 338 -8.65 3.90 -14.88
C LEU A 338 -7.24 4.43 -14.73
N ARG A 339 -6.39 3.66 -14.06
CA ARG A 339 -4.97 3.96 -13.81
C ARG A 339 -4.13 2.70 -13.90
N ASP A 340 -2.80 2.89 -13.86
CA ASP A 340 -1.84 1.80 -13.99
C ASP A 340 -2.12 1.03 -15.28
N ILE A 341 -2.26 1.75 -16.40
CA ILE A 341 -2.73 1.24 -17.67
C ILE A 341 -1.55 0.62 -18.43
N PRO A 342 -1.63 -0.68 -18.80
CA PRO A 342 -0.55 -1.35 -19.51
C PRO A 342 -0.45 -0.88 -20.96
N SER A 343 0.75 -0.97 -21.52
CA SER A 343 0.97 -0.73 -22.95
C SER A 343 0.22 -1.74 -23.82
N PRO A 344 -0.28 -1.33 -25.00
CA PRO A 344 -0.84 -2.26 -25.98
C PRO A 344 0.12 -3.41 -26.30
N GLY A 345 -0.41 -4.63 -26.46
CA GLY A 345 0.38 -5.84 -26.72
C GLY A 345 1.03 -6.45 -25.47
N THR A 346 0.88 -5.85 -24.29
CA THR A 346 1.42 -6.42 -23.05
C THR A 346 0.79 -7.77 -22.73
N ARG A 347 1.62 -8.78 -22.46
CA ARG A 347 1.17 -10.11 -22.02
C ARG A 347 1.08 -10.15 -20.50
N ILE A 348 -0.10 -10.40 -19.98
CA ILE A 348 -0.40 -10.48 -18.55
C ILE A 348 -0.89 -11.88 -18.22
N GLY A 349 -0.15 -12.57 -17.36
CA GLY A 349 -0.52 -13.91 -16.89
C GLY A 349 -1.67 -13.89 -15.89
N ALA A 350 -2.38 -14.99 -15.77
CA ALA A 350 -3.44 -15.19 -14.80
C ALA A 350 -2.97 -14.80 -13.37
N GLY A 351 -3.82 -14.10 -12.63
CA GLY A 351 -3.54 -13.60 -11.29
C GLY A 351 -2.54 -12.43 -11.23
N ARG A 352 -2.13 -11.85 -12.36
CA ARG A 352 -1.29 -10.63 -12.40
C ARG A 352 -2.15 -9.38 -12.54
N PRO A 353 -1.71 -8.22 -11.99
CA PRO A 353 -2.45 -6.97 -12.10
C PRO A 353 -2.55 -6.53 -13.57
N VAL A 354 -3.73 -6.05 -13.94
CA VAL A 354 -4.02 -5.48 -15.27
C VAL A 354 -3.99 -3.95 -15.19
N CYS A 355 -4.84 -3.38 -14.34
CA CYS A 355 -4.96 -1.94 -14.12
C CYS A 355 -5.61 -1.67 -12.77
N THR A 356 -5.75 -0.40 -12.43
CA THR A 356 -6.46 0.07 -11.24
C THR A 356 -7.71 0.82 -11.65
N VAL A 357 -8.86 0.49 -11.04
CA VAL A 357 -10.13 1.22 -11.18
C VAL A 357 -10.40 2.09 -9.97
N PHE A 358 -11.06 3.25 -10.17
CA PHE A 358 -11.45 4.17 -9.10
C PHE A 358 -12.96 4.38 -9.10
N ALA A 359 -13.53 4.66 -7.93
CA ALA A 359 -14.92 5.04 -7.77
C ALA A 359 -15.10 5.97 -6.57
N SER A 360 -16.23 6.68 -6.53
CA SER A 360 -16.66 7.45 -5.37
C SER A 360 -18.13 7.18 -5.09
N GLY A 361 -18.52 7.25 -3.82
CA GLY A 361 -19.89 7.08 -3.36
C GLY A 361 -20.20 7.98 -2.16
N ARG A 362 -21.46 8.06 -1.75
CA ARG A 362 -21.86 8.76 -0.51
C ARG A 362 -21.43 7.95 0.71
N ALA A 363 -21.37 6.62 0.57
CA ALA A 363 -20.92 5.65 1.57
C ALA A 363 -19.97 4.65 0.92
N SER A 364 -19.27 3.88 1.75
CA SER A 364 -18.30 2.87 1.31
C SER A 364 -18.93 1.80 0.43
N GLU A 365 -20.15 1.38 0.69
CA GLU A 365 -20.88 0.37 -0.09
C GLU A 365 -21.19 0.88 -1.51
N GLU A 366 -21.63 2.14 -1.65
CA GLU A 366 -21.88 2.75 -2.98
C GLU A 366 -20.59 2.87 -3.78
N CYS A 367 -19.50 3.27 -3.11
CA CYS A 367 -18.16 3.34 -3.69
C CYS A 367 -17.71 1.95 -4.16
N HIS A 368 -17.81 0.93 -3.32
CA HIS A 368 -17.46 -0.45 -3.64
C HIS A 368 -18.26 -0.98 -4.85
N ALA A 369 -19.59 -0.79 -4.85
CA ALA A 369 -20.42 -1.17 -6.01
C ALA A 369 -19.96 -0.47 -7.30
N GLY A 370 -19.49 0.79 -7.19
CA GLY A 370 -18.89 1.54 -8.30
C GLY A 370 -17.60 0.87 -8.81
N LEU A 371 -16.73 0.44 -7.91
CA LEU A 371 -15.49 -0.27 -8.25
C LEU A 371 -15.79 -1.59 -8.98
N VAL A 372 -16.75 -2.39 -8.48
CA VAL A 372 -17.16 -3.65 -9.11
C VAL A 372 -17.68 -3.43 -10.54
N ARG A 373 -18.56 -2.42 -10.74
CA ARG A 373 -19.03 -2.09 -12.09
C ARG A 373 -17.90 -1.73 -13.06
N ARG A 374 -16.90 -0.99 -12.59
CA ARG A 374 -15.73 -0.62 -13.42
C ARG A 374 -14.82 -1.80 -13.71
N ALA A 375 -14.58 -2.66 -12.72
CA ALA A 375 -13.83 -3.91 -12.94
C ALA A 375 -14.49 -4.80 -14.00
N ASN A 376 -15.82 -4.95 -13.96
CA ASN A 376 -16.57 -5.70 -14.97
C ASN A 376 -16.43 -5.10 -16.38
N ARG A 377 -16.36 -3.76 -16.52
CA ARG A 377 -16.07 -3.13 -17.80
C ARG A 377 -14.65 -3.47 -18.30
N VAL A 378 -13.65 -3.50 -17.41
CA VAL A 378 -12.29 -3.90 -17.77
C VAL A 378 -12.27 -5.34 -18.26
N TYR A 379 -12.94 -6.27 -17.56
CA TYR A 379 -13.03 -7.66 -18.01
C TYR A 379 -13.70 -7.77 -19.39
N ALA A 380 -14.79 -7.04 -19.65
CA ALA A 380 -15.43 -7.01 -20.95
C ALA A 380 -14.49 -6.50 -22.07
N LEU A 381 -13.64 -5.49 -21.76
CA LEU A 381 -12.61 -5.00 -22.70
C LEU A 381 -11.52 -6.03 -22.97
N LEU A 382 -11.14 -6.83 -21.97
CA LEU A 382 -10.15 -7.91 -22.12
C LEU A 382 -10.69 -9.13 -22.85
N ASP A 383 -12.00 -9.32 -22.87
CA ASP A 383 -12.68 -10.43 -23.55
C ASP A 383 -13.10 -10.07 -24.98
N ALA A 384 -13.08 -8.79 -25.36
CA ALA A 384 -13.36 -8.36 -26.70
C ALA A 384 -12.28 -8.90 -27.68
N PRO A 385 -12.67 -9.43 -28.85
CA PRO A 385 -11.69 -9.89 -29.85
C PRO A 385 -10.79 -8.70 -30.24
N SER A 386 -9.47 -8.96 -30.27
CA SER A 386 -8.51 -8.00 -30.80
C SER A 386 -8.85 -7.77 -32.27
N GLY A 387 -9.40 -6.60 -32.62
CA GLY A 387 -9.72 -6.22 -33.99
C GLY A 387 -8.46 -6.04 -34.83
#